data_aa643c63df87db6a5d2abae62ae1aa55
#
_entry.id   aa643c63df87db6a5d2abae62ae1aa55
#
_cell.length_a   1.000
_cell.length_b   1.000
_cell.length_c   1.000
_cell.angle_alpha   90.00
_cell.angle_beta   90.00
_cell.angle_gamma   90.00
#
_symmetry.space_group_name_H-M   'P 1'
#
loop_
_entity.id
_entity.type
_entity.pdbx_description
1 polymer ?
#
loop_
_entity_poly.entity_id
_entity_poly.type
_entity_poly.pdbx_seq_one_letter_code
_entity_poly.pdbx_strand_id
1 'polypeptide(L)'
;MSLPIAEILLAGPRGFCAGVERAIDIVELALSVCQPPVYVRKEIVHNRYVVEALRAKGAIFVDELTEVPDDATVIFSAHGISPEVRVEATRRGLRVIDATCPLVTKVHLEAIRYARENYSIVLIGHADHDEVIGTLGEAPDRIHVIAGAEEVERLRVPDPEKIAYLTQTTLSVDDTRDVIDALRRRFPRIVGPSRDDICYATQNRQAAVKRLASDVEVLLIIGAANSSNANRLVEVAQMAGTRAYLINDVRDIRPEWLAGAHRVGVTVGASTPEVLVSQTVEALAGRGVAVREVHVVEEDVRFALPQELDEIAGERGVPLPSRTAMHQSL
;
A
#
# COMPACT_ATOMS: atom_id res chain seq x y z
N MET A 1 1.34 39.82 -5.36
CA MET A 1 2.16 39.24 -4.27
C MET A 1 1.32 38.17 -3.63
N SER A 2 1.71 36.90 -3.70
CA SER A 2 1.04 35.84 -2.93
C SER A 2 1.32 36.11 -1.47
N LEU A 3 0.29 36.07 -0.61
CA LEU A 3 0.46 36.14 0.82
C LEU A 3 1.31 34.94 1.27
N PRO A 4 2.25 35.12 2.19
CA PRO A 4 3.08 34.00 2.66
C PRO A 4 2.21 32.96 3.37
N ILE A 5 2.58 31.69 3.25
CA ILE A 5 2.00 30.60 4.04
C ILE A 5 2.15 31.00 5.52
N ALA A 6 1.05 30.97 6.26
CA ALA A 6 1.02 31.31 7.68
C ALA A 6 1.03 30.04 8.56
N GLU A 7 0.43 28.96 8.08
CA GLU A 7 0.31 27.73 8.85
C GLU A 7 0.46 26.48 7.94
N ILE A 8 1.16 25.47 8.44
CA ILE A 8 1.24 24.13 7.85
C ILE A 8 0.54 23.16 8.80
N LEU A 9 -0.45 22.43 8.29
CA LEU A 9 -1.16 21.38 9.02
C LEU A 9 -0.66 19.99 8.58
N LEU A 10 -0.14 19.22 9.53
CA LEU A 10 0.33 17.86 9.29
C LEU A 10 -0.74 16.85 9.70
N ALA A 11 -1.12 15.98 8.78
CA ALA A 11 -2.07 14.91 9.09
C ALA A 11 -1.42 13.83 9.97
N GLY A 12 -2.16 13.34 10.95
CA GLY A 12 -1.87 12.12 11.69
C GLY A 12 -3.05 11.16 11.59
N PRO A 13 -2.85 9.84 11.37
CA PRO A 13 -1.56 9.17 11.26
C PRO A 13 -0.86 9.43 9.91
N ARG A 14 0.46 9.37 9.92
CA ARG A 14 1.32 9.48 8.73
C ARG A 14 2.54 8.55 8.87
N GLY A 15 3.38 8.51 7.83
CA GLY A 15 4.53 7.62 7.78
C GLY A 15 4.15 6.19 7.39
N PHE A 16 5.04 5.26 7.65
CA PHE A 16 4.84 3.86 7.29
C PHE A 16 3.68 3.23 8.07
N CYS A 17 2.87 2.41 7.39
CA CYS A 17 1.95 1.51 8.07
C CYS A 17 2.67 0.22 8.50
N ALA A 18 2.07 -0.54 9.42
CA ALA A 18 2.68 -1.78 9.94
C ALA A 18 3.03 -2.81 8.84
N GLY A 19 2.27 -2.85 7.73
CA GLY A 19 2.56 -3.71 6.59
C GLY A 19 3.83 -3.29 5.84
N VAL A 20 4.00 -1.99 5.64
CA VAL A 20 5.19 -1.40 5.01
C VAL A 20 6.42 -1.54 5.91
N GLU A 21 6.32 -1.19 7.19
CA GLU A 21 7.41 -1.40 8.15
C GLU A 21 7.89 -2.85 8.15
N ARG A 22 6.94 -3.80 8.24
CA ARG A 22 7.27 -5.22 8.20
C ARG A 22 7.99 -5.61 6.91
N ALA A 23 7.56 -5.12 5.76
CA ALA A 23 8.17 -5.47 4.49
C ALA A 23 9.61 -4.91 4.35
N ILE A 24 9.84 -3.69 4.82
CA ILE A 24 11.18 -3.09 4.87
C ILE A 24 12.09 -3.86 5.82
N ASP A 25 11.61 -4.15 7.05
CA ASP A 25 12.35 -4.93 8.04
C ASP A 25 12.76 -6.30 7.49
N ILE A 26 11.88 -6.97 6.74
CA ILE A 26 12.18 -8.26 6.12
C ILE A 26 13.37 -8.16 5.16
N VAL A 27 13.41 -7.14 4.31
CA VAL A 27 14.53 -6.97 3.36
C VAL A 27 15.82 -6.67 4.12
N GLU A 28 15.80 -5.78 5.10
CA GLU A 28 16.98 -5.42 5.89
C GLU A 28 17.52 -6.61 6.69
N LEU A 29 16.63 -7.38 7.32
CA LEU A 29 16.99 -8.60 8.04
C LEU A 29 17.56 -9.65 7.08
N ALA A 30 16.92 -9.88 5.95
CA ALA A 30 17.43 -10.81 4.94
C ALA A 30 18.83 -10.42 4.47
N LEU A 31 19.08 -9.15 4.20
CA LEU A 31 20.42 -8.64 3.84
C LEU A 31 21.46 -8.91 4.93
N SER A 32 21.04 -8.95 6.21
CA SER A 32 21.96 -9.22 7.33
C SER A 32 22.21 -10.71 7.57
N VAL A 33 21.26 -11.59 7.27
CA VAL A 33 21.34 -13.02 7.59
C VAL A 33 21.50 -13.94 6.38
N CYS A 34 21.09 -13.54 5.17
CA CYS A 34 21.27 -14.32 3.96
C CYS A 34 22.67 -14.13 3.36
N GLN A 35 23.09 -15.09 2.53
CA GLN A 35 24.26 -14.86 1.67
C GLN A 35 23.84 -14.01 0.49
N PRO A 36 24.61 -12.95 0.14
CA PRO A 36 24.38 -12.20 -1.08
C PRO A 36 24.55 -13.09 -2.32
N PRO A 37 23.82 -12.84 -3.40
CA PRO A 37 22.84 -11.75 -3.58
C PRO A 37 21.46 -12.07 -2.99
N VAL A 38 20.76 -11.05 -2.51
CA VAL A 38 19.35 -11.12 -2.09
C VAL A 38 18.50 -10.38 -3.11
N TYR A 39 17.56 -11.08 -3.72
CA TYR A 39 16.67 -10.54 -4.73
C TYR A 39 15.33 -10.12 -4.11
N VAL A 40 14.72 -9.07 -4.65
CA VAL A 40 13.37 -8.62 -4.29
C VAL A 40 12.55 -8.54 -5.57
N ARG A 41 11.50 -9.36 -5.66
CA ARG A 41 10.61 -9.35 -6.83
C ARG A 41 9.63 -8.19 -6.74
N LYS A 42 9.60 -7.35 -7.77
CA LYS A 42 8.90 -6.07 -7.83
C LYS A 42 9.41 -5.08 -6.77
N GLU A 43 8.82 -3.90 -6.70
CA GLU A 43 9.07 -2.98 -5.60
C GLU A 43 8.56 -3.59 -4.29
N ILE A 44 9.37 -3.59 -3.24
CA ILE A 44 8.93 -4.11 -1.92
C ILE A 44 7.68 -3.39 -1.43
N VAL A 45 7.62 -2.08 -1.67
CA VAL A 45 6.48 -1.17 -1.49
C VAL A 45 6.59 -0.07 -2.54
N HIS A 46 5.48 0.55 -2.95
CA HIS A 46 5.47 1.62 -3.95
C HIS A 46 6.01 2.93 -3.36
N ASN A 47 7.33 3.00 -3.22
CA ASN A 47 8.03 4.22 -2.83
C ASN A 47 9.49 4.18 -3.33
N ARG A 48 9.82 5.07 -4.26
CA ARG A 48 11.15 5.13 -4.86
C ARG A 48 12.26 5.35 -3.84
N TYR A 49 12.05 6.21 -2.84
CA TYR A 49 13.04 6.48 -1.80
C TYR A 49 13.40 5.20 -1.03
N VAL A 50 12.39 4.41 -0.65
CA VAL A 50 12.58 3.13 0.03
C VAL A 50 13.33 2.14 -0.86
N VAL A 51 12.92 2.00 -2.12
CA VAL A 51 13.56 1.09 -3.08
C VAL A 51 15.04 1.44 -3.27
N GLU A 52 15.36 2.72 -3.49
CA GLU A 52 16.75 3.17 -3.67
C GLU A 52 17.60 3.00 -2.40
N ALA A 53 17.01 3.25 -1.22
CA ALA A 53 17.70 3.01 0.05
C ALA A 53 18.05 1.53 0.25
N LEU A 54 17.13 0.62 -0.07
CA LEU A 54 17.38 -0.82 0.03
C LEU A 54 18.36 -1.32 -1.05
N ARG A 55 18.32 -0.75 -2.26
CA ARG A 55 19.35 -1.01 -3.29
C ARG A 55 20.74 -0.60 -2.81
N ALA A 56 20.87 0.56 -2.19
CA ALA A 56 22.12 1.03 -1.63
C ALA A 56 22.64 0.10 -0.52
N LYS A 57 21.76 -0.62 0.19
CA LYS A 57 22.12 -1.64 1.18
C LYS A 57 22.44 -3.01 0.57
N GLY A 58 22.27 -3.20 -0.75
CA GLY A 58 22.63 -4.42 -1.47
C GLY A 58 21.47 -5.31 -1.94
N ALA A 59 20.23 -4.87 -1.80
CA ALA A 59 19.07 -5.58 -2.37
C ALA A 59 19.05 -5.42 -3.90
N ILE A 60 18.78 -6.52 -4.62
CA ILE A 60 18.65 -6.54 -6.08
C ILE A 60 17.17 -6.64 -6.43
N PHE A 61 16.61 -5.56 -6.96
CA PHE A 61 15.21 -5.54 -7.39
C PHE A 61 15.10 -6.05 -8.83
N VAL A 62 14.19 -7.00 -9.03
CA VAL A 62 13.88 -7.62 -10.33
C VAL A 62 12.38 -7.56 -10.58
N ASP A 63 11.99 -7.55 -11.85
CA ASP A 63 10.56 -7.56 -12.20
C ASP A 63 10.02 -8.98 -12.21
N GLU A 64 10.76 -9.94 -12.76
CA GLU A 64 10.31 -11.32 -12.90
C GLU A 64 11.31 -12.31 -12.30
N LEU A 65 10.80 -13.50 -11.90
CA LEU A 65 11.65 -14.55 -11.36
C LEU A 65 12.70 -15.05 -12.34
N THR A 66 12.47 -14.91 -13.64
CA THR A 66 13.44 -15.30 -14.70
C THR A 66 14.77 -14.57 -14.60
N GLU A 67 14.80 -13.42 -13.92
CA GLU A 67 16.01 -12.63 -13.67
C GLU A 67 16.79 -13.10 -12.43
N VAL A 68 16.18 -13.98 -11.63
CA VAL A 68 16.78 -14.53 -10.40
C VAL A 68 17.50 -15.83 -10.76
N PRO A 69 18.77 -16.05 -10.38
CA PRO A 69 19.44 -17.35 -10.53
C PRO A 69 18.74 -18.45 -9.74
N ASP A 70 18.82 -19.71 -10.20
CA ASP A 70 18.30 -20.84 -9.45
C ASP A 70 19.01 -20.97 -8.09
N ASP A 71 18.33 -21.52 -7.10
CA ASP A 71 18.77 -21.67 -5.70
C ASP A 71 19.07 -20.37 -4.95
N ALA A 72 18.80 -19.19 -5.56
CA ALA A 72 19.00 -17.90 -4.89
C ALA A 72 17.90 -17.56 -3.87
N THR A 73 18.20 -16.59 -2.99
CA THR A 73 17.21 -16.03 -2.07
C THR A 73 16.40 -14.93 -2.76
N VAL A 74 15.07 -15.04 -2.71
CA VAL A 74 14.13 -14.04 -3.25
C VAL A 74 13.09 -13.64 -2.21
N ILE A 75 12.81 -12.34 -2.15
CA ILE A 75 11.78 -11.77 -1.29
C ILE A 75 10.59 -11.39 -2.17
N PHE A 76 9.38 -11.82 -1.79
CA PHE A 76 8.14 -11.38 -2.42
C PHE A 76 7.64 -10.09 -1.76
N SER A 77 7.14 -9.16 -2.58
CA SER A 77 6.74 -7.82 -2.11
C SER A 77 5.51 -7.84 -1.19
N ALA A 78 5.26 -6.72 -0.51
CA ALA A 78 4.11 -6.55 0.37
C ALA A 78 2.75 -6.71 -0.34
N HIS A 79 2.73 -6.58 -1.67
CA HIS A 79 1.51 -6.63 -2.49
C HIS A 79 0.95 -8.03 -2.69
N GLY A 80 1.72 -9.07 -2.35
CA GLY A 80 1.36 -10.47 -2.60
C GLY A 80 1.71 -10.94 -4.00
N ILE A 81 1.52 -12.22 -4.24
CA ILE A 81 1.83 -12.89 -5.51
C ILE A 81 0.78 -13.93 -5.85
N SER A 82 0.67 -14.27 -7.14
CA SER A 82 -0.17 -15.38 -7.58
C SER A 82 0.44 -16.75 -7.23
N PRO A 83 -0.38 -17.81 -7.14
CA PRO A 83 0.10 -19.18 -6.94
C PRO A 83 1.12 -19.64 -8.00
N GLU A 84 0.99 -19.20 -9.26
CA GLU A 84 1.93 -19.55 -10.32
C GLU A 84 3.35 -19.08 -10.00
N VAL A 85 3.50 -17.88 -9.46
CA VAL A 85 4.80 -17.33 -9.04
C VAL A 85 5.41 -18.18 -7.91
N ARG A 86 4.59 -18.67 -6.96
CA ARG A 86 5.06 -19.60 -5.90
C ARG A 86 5.53 -20.91 -6.46
N VAL A 87 4.75 -21.50 -7.38
CA VAL A 87 5.09 -22.76 -8.06
C VAL A 87 6.40 -22.62 -8.83
N GLU A 88 6.57 -21.53 -9.56
CA GLU A 88 7.80 -21.25 -10.31
C GLU A 88 9.01 -21.09 -9.37
N ALA A 89 8.87 -20.35 -8.26
CA ALA A 89 9.94 -20.24 -7.28
C ALA A 89 10.34 -21.59 -6.69
N THR A 90 9.35 -22.42 -6.35
CA THR A 90 9.59 -23.79 -5.84
C THR A 90 10.29 -24.67 -6.87
N ARG A 91 9.83 -24.65 -8.14
CA ARG A 91 10.42 -25.41 -9.25
C ARG A 91 11.90 -25.07 -9.48
N ARG A 92 12.28 -23.82 -9.23
CA ARG A 92 13.64 -23.30 -9.40
C ARG A 92 14.50 -23.39 -8.15
N GLY A 93 14.00 -24.03 -7.07
CA GLY A 93 14.74 -24.17 -5.82
C GLY A 93 15.00 -22.84 -5.09
N LEU A 94 14.25 -21.78 -5.42
CA LEU A 94 14.48 -20.48 -4.80
C LEU A 94 14.15 -20.53 -3.30
N ARG A 95 15.02 -19.94 -2.48
CA ARG A 95 14.74 -19.70 -1.07
C ARG A 95 13.86 -18.47 -0.95
N VAL A 96 12.58 -18.68 -0.69
CA VAL A 96 11.58 -17.63 -0.64
C VAL A 96 11.44 -17.07 0.78
N ILE A 97 11.39 -15.74 0.89
CA ILE A 97 10.95 -15.01 2.08
C ILE A 97 9.71 -14.20 1.68
N ASP A 98 8.56 -14.48 2.29
CA ASP A 98 7.31 -13.84 1.89
C ASP A 98 7.02 -12.58 2.73
N ALA A 99 7.17 -11.40 2.11
CA ALA A 99 6.86 -10.13 2.74
C ALA A 99 5.41 -9.66 2.51
N THR A 100 4.55 -10.48 1.91
CA THR A 100 3.13 -10.14 1.70
C THR A 100 2.51 -9.61 2.99
N CYS A 101 1.84 -8.47 2.90
CA CYS A 101 1.14 -7.88 4.03
C CYS A 101 0.06 -8.84 4.54
N PRO A 102 -0.05 -9.08 5.86
CA PRO A 102 -1.08 -9.97 6.42
C PRO A 102 -2.51 -9.59 6.03
N LEU A 103 -2.78 -8.30 5.74
CA LEU A 103 -4.09 -7.85 5.29
C LEU A 103 -4.36 -8.21 3.82
N VAL A 104 -3.33 -8.26 2.99
CA VAL A 104 -3.41 -8.80 1.62
C VAL A 104 -3.58 -10.31 1.66
N THR A 105 -2.81 -11.01 2.51
CA THR A 105 -2.96 -12.47 2.73
C THR A 105 -4.40 -12.82 3.14
N LYS A 106 -5.06 -11.99 3.96
CA LYS A 106 -6.48 -12.16 4.32
C LYS A 106 -7.36 -12.20 3.07
N VAL A 107 -7.19 -11.27 2.13
CA VAL A 107 -7.99 -11.21 0.89
C VAL A 107 -7.77 -12.47 0.04
N HIS A 108 -6.51 -12.91 -0.11
CA HIS A 108 -6.18 -14.16 -0.81
C HIS A 108 -6.89 -15.38 -0.18
N LEU A 109 -6.83 -15.51 1.15
CA LEU A 109 -7.48 -16.61 1.86
C LEU A 109 -9.00 -16.58 1.72
N GLU A 110 -9.62 -15.41 1.69
CA GLU A 110 -11.06 -15.28 1.43
C GLU A 110 -11.40 -15.63 -0.02
N ALA A 111 -10.58 -15.24 -0.98
CA ALA A 111 -10.74 -15.65 -2.39
C ALA A 111 -10.71 -17.18 -2.53
N ILE A 112 -9.72 -17.84 -1.92
CA ILE A 112 -9.60 -19.29 -1.89
C ILE A 112 -10.83 -19.94 -1.25
N ARG A 113 -11.29 -19.40 -0.11
CA ARG A 113 -12.46 -19.91 0.60
C ARG A 113 -13.71 -19.82 -0.26
N TYR A 114 -14.01 -18.66 -0.82
CA TYR A 114 -15.19 -18.46 -1.67
C TYR A 114 -15.14 -19.32 -2.94
N ALA A 115 -13.96 -19.46 -3.54
CA ALA A 115 -13.77 -20.33 -4.70
C ALA A 115 -14.06 -21.81 -4.37
N ARG A 116 -13.58 -22.32 -3.23
CA ARG A 116 -13.86 -23.68 -2.73
C ARG A 116 -15.34 -23.91 -2.44
N GLU A 117 -16.03 -22.88 -2.00
CA GLU A 117 -17.47 -22.89 -1.76
C GLU A 117 -18.29 -22.67 -3.05
N ASN A 118 -17.63 -22.62 -4.23
CA ASN A 118 -18.21 -22.40 -5.56
C ASN A 118 -18.92 -21.04 -5.74
N TYR A 119 -18.47 -19.98 -5.08
CA TYR A 119 -18.92 -18.63 -5.39
C TYR A 119 -18.28 -18.09 -6.67
N SER A 120 -19.03 -17.26 -7.42
CA SER A 120 -18.43 -16.27 -8.31
C SER A 120 -17.97 -15.09 -7.47
N ILE A 121 -16.73 -14.63 -7.68
CA ILE A 121 -16.12 -13.61 -6.83
C ILE A 121 -15.98 -12.33 -7.64
N VAL A 122 -16.51 -11.24 -7.16
CA VAL A 122 -16.29 -9.90 -7.72
C VAL A 122 -15.19 -9.24 -6.92
N LEU A 123 -14.01 -9.05 -7.53
CA LEU A 123 -12.89 -8.34 -6.93
C LEU A 123 -12.95 -6.87 -7.38
N ILE A 124 -13.26 -5.98 -6.45
CA ILE A 124 -13.25 -4.54 -6.70
C ILE A 124 -11.81 -4.07 -6.59
N GLY A 125 -11.24 -3.55 -7.68
CA GLY A 125 -9.84 -3.13 -7.73
C GLY A 125 -9.36 -2.77 -9.13
N HIS A 126 -8.11 -2.35 -9.24
CA HIS A 126 -7.45 -2.01 -10.50
C HIS A 126 -6.75 -3.26 -11.06
N ALA A 127 -7.16 -3.70 -12.24
CA ALA A 127 -6.73 -4.98 -12.83
C ALA A 127 -5.22 -5.10 -13.07
N ASP A 128 -4.53 -3.96 -13.23
CA ASP A 128 -3.08 -3.87 -13.45
C ASP A 128 -2.26 -3.75 -12.15
N HIS A 129 -2.91 -3.66 -10.99
CA HIS A 129 -2.23 -3.56 -9.71
C HIS A 129 -1.75 -4.94 -9.22
N ASP A 130 -0.51 -5.03 -8.73
CA ASP A 130 0.13 -6.28 -8.28
C ASP A 130 -0.73 -7.05 -7.24
N GLU A 131 -1.39 -6.36 -6.31
CA GLU A 131 -2.30 -6.96 -5.32
C GLU A 131 -3.51 -7.63 -5.98
N VAL A 132 -4.08 -7.00 -7.01
CA VAL A 132 -5.23 -7.54 -7.74
C VAL A 132 -4.81 -8.73 -8.61
N ILE A 133 -3.66 -8.63 -9.28
CA ILE A 133 -3.07 -9.73 -10.06
C ILE A 133 -2.81 -10.94 -9.15
N GLY A 134 -2.23 -10.72 -7.96
CA GLY A 134 -1.98 -11.78 -6.98
C GLY A 134 -3.26 -12.47 -6.54
N THR A 135 -4.27 -11.68 -6.14
CA THR A 135 -5.57 -12.21 -5.69
C THR A 135 -6.34 -12.91 -6.81
N LEU A 136 -6.33 -12.35 -8.04
CA LEU A 136 -6.96 -12.96 -9.21
C LEU A 136 -6.38 -14.36 -9.47
N GLY A 137 -5.07 -14.51 -9.32
CA GLY A 137 -4.38 -15.78 -9.51
C GLY A 137 -4.85 -16.90 -8.57
N GLU A 138 -5.44 -16.58 -7.39
CA GLU A 138 -5.94 -17.60 -6.46
C GLU A 138 -7.15 -18.39 -7.01
N ALA A 139 -7.95 -17.76 -7.90
CA ALA A 139 -9.10 -18.41 -8.52
C ALA A 139 -9.48 -17.74 -9.85
N PRO A 140 -8.62 -17.80 -10.89
CA PRO A 140 -8.79 -17.03 -12.13
C PRO A 140 -10.10 -17.33 -12.87
N ASP A 141 -10.61 -18.56 -12.78
CA ASP A 141 -11.87 -18.95 -13.42
C ASP A 141 -13.12 -18.48 -12.67
N ARG A 142 -12.99 -17.90 -11.49
CA ARG A 142 -14.09 -17.50 -10.62
C ARG A 142 -14.08 -16.02 -10.23
N ILE A 143 -12.94 -15.33 -10.39
CA ILE A 143 -12.80 -13.92 -10.02
C ILE A 143 -13.05 -13.06 -11.25
N HIS A 144 -13.95 -12.08 -11.05
CA HIS A 144 -14.25 -11.03 -12.01
C HIS A 144 -13.78 -9.71 -11.41
N VAL A 145 -12.80 -9.05 -12.02
CA VAL A 145 -12.28 -7.75 -11.57
C VAL A 145 -13.14 -6.64 -12.14
N ILE A 146 -13.55 -5.69 -11.30
CA ILE A 146 -14.21 -4.44 -11.69
C ILE A 146 -13.58 -3.24 -10.97
N ALA A 147 -13.53 -2.10 -11.62
CA ALA A 147 -13.02 -0.87 -11.04
C ALA A 147 -14.12 0.08 -10.53
N GLY A 148 -15.32 0.04 -11.10
CA GLY A 148 -16.37 1.00 -10.81
C GLY A 148 -17.79 0.43 -10.87
N ALA A 149 -18.75 1.22 -10.37
CA ALA A 149 -20.17 0.83 -10.31
C ALA A 149 -20.81 0.66 -11.70
N GLU A 150 -20.30 1.35 -12.70
CA GLU A 150 -20.78 1.26 -14.10
C GLU A 150 -20.49 -0.10 -14.74
N GLU A 151 -19.51 -0.83 -14.22
CA GLU A 151 -19.17 -2.17 -14.71
C GLU A 151 -20.10 -3.25 -14.14
N VAL A 152 -20.75 -2.97 -13.00
CA VAL A 152 -21.64 -3.91 -12.32
C VAL A 152 -22.72 -4.45 -13.27
N GLU A 153 -23.34 -3.61 -14.10
CA GLU A 153 -24.38 -4.01 -15.04
C GLU A 153 -23.91 -4.97 -16.14
N ARG A 154 -22.62 -4.97 -16.43
CA ARG A 154 -21.99 -5.81 -17.47
C ARG A 154 -21.52 -7.15 -16.95
N LEU A 155 -21.48 -7.36 -15.64
CA LEU A 155 -21.04 -8.61 -15.04
C LEU A 155 -21.88 -9.79 -15.58
N ARG A 156 -21.22 -10.88 -15.88
CA ARG A 156 -21.86 -12.16 -16.25
C ARG A 156 -21.32 -13.24 -15.33
N VAL A 157 -22.19 -13.82 -14.54
CA VAL A 157 -21.83 -14.85 -13.54
C VAL A 157 -22.71 -16.07 -13.79
N PRO A 158 -22.19 -17.29 -13.57
CA PRO A 158 -22.94 -18.54 -13.78
C PRO A 158 -24.18 -18.65 -12.88
N ASP A 159 -24.05 -18.26 -11.61
CA ASP A 159 -25.11 -18.32 -10.61
C ASP A 159 -25.23 -16.97 -9.88
N PRO A 160 -26.26 -16.16 -10.17
CA PRO A 160 -26.47 -14.86 -9.52
C PRO A 160 -26.88 -14.96 -8.05
N GLU A 161 -27.26 -16.15 -7.55
CA GLU A 161 -27.58 -16.40 -6.15
C GLU A 161 -26.34 -16.75 -5.31
N LYS A 162 -25.20 -17.00 -5.96
CA LYS A 162 -23.97 -17.46 -5.30
C LYS A 162 -22.77 -16.61 -5.68
N ILE A 163 -22.79 -15.35 -5.20
CA ILE A 163 -21.79 -14.34 -5.49
C ILE A 163 -21.20 -13.84 -4.18
N ALA A 164 -19.88 -13.62 -4.17
CA ALA A 164 -19.16 -12.90 -3.13
C ALA A 164 -18.46 -11.69 -3.71
N TYR A 165 -18.18 -10.67 -2.88
CA TYR A 165 -17.25 -9.61 -3.27
C TYR A 165 -16.07 -9.54 -2.33
N LEU A 166 -14.94 -9.10 -2.88
CA LEU A 166 -13.70 -8.73 -2.19
C LEU A 166 -13.24 -7.39 -2.71
N THR A 167 -12.32 -6.73 -2.01
CA THR A 167 -11.76 -5.47 -2.47
C THR A 167 -10.25 -5.44 -2.36
N GLN A 168 -9.60 -4.68 -3.24
CA GLN A 168 -8.21 -4.25 -3.06
C GLN A 168 -8.10 -3.43 -1.77
N THR A 169 -6.98 -3.54 -1.04
CA THR A 169 -6.84 -2.96 0.30
C THR A 169 -6.66 -1.43 0.32
N THR A 170 -6.39 -0.81 -0.83
CA THR A 170 -5.99 0.60 -0.95
C THR A 170 -7.00 1.48 -1.70
N LEU A 171 -8.25 1.03 -1.85
CA LEU A 171 -9.29 1.77 -2.56
C LEU A 171 -9.86 2.94 -1.75
N SER A 172 -10.58 3.83 -2.42
CA SER A 172 -11.45 4.82 -1.78
C SER A 172 -12.58 4.11 -1.03
N VAL A 173 -12.77 4.49 0.22
CA VAL A 173 -13.86 3.92 1.07
C VAL A 173 -15.23 4.28 0.50
N ASP A 174 -15.40 5.53 0.04
CA ASP A 174 -16.70 6.01 -0.46
C ASP A 174 -17.03 5.39 -1.83
N ASP A 175 -16.09 5.42 -2.78
CA ASP A 175 -16.30 4.84 -4.11
C ASP A 175 -16.56 3.34 -4.03
N THR A 176 -15.82 2.65 -3.15
CA THR A 176 -16.04 1.21 -2.92
C THR A 176 -17.41 0.92 -2.36
N ARG A 177 -17.95 1.79 -1.48
CA ARG A 177 -19.31 1.68 -0.97
C ARG A 177 -20.33 1.78 -2.09
N ASP A 178 -20.16 2.72 -3.01
CA ASP A 178 -21.05 2.90 -4.17
C ASP A 178 -21.07 1.67 -5.07
N VAL A 179 -19.89 1.05 -5.31
CA VAL A 179 -19.78 -0.22 -6.05
C VAL A 179 -20.49 -1.36 -5.32
N ILE A 180 -20.27 -1.50 -4.00
CA ILE A 180 -20.92 -2.53 -3.18
C ILE A 180 -22.43 -2.35 -3.18
N ASP A 181 -22.93 -1.12 -3.09
CA ASP A 181 -24.35 -0.83 -3.14
C ASP A 181 -24.97 -1.14 -4.51
N ALA A 182 -24.26 -0.89 -5.61
CA ALA A 182 -24.66 -1.31 -6.94
C ALA A 182 -24.70 -2.84 -7.06
N LEU A 183 -23.69 -3.54 -6.53
CA LEU A 183 -23.66 -5.00 -6.48
C LEU A 183 -24.83 -5.57 -5.67
N ARG A 184 -25.13 -5.02 -4.50
CA ARG A 184 -26.26 -5.44 -3.65
C ARG A 184 -27.63 -5.22 -4.31
N ARG A 185 -27.78 -4.12 -5.05
CA ARG A 185 -29.01 -3.89 -5.83
C ARG A 185 -29.19 -4.94 -6.91
N ARG A 186 -28.12 -5.31 -7.61
CA ARG A 186 -28.18 -6.28 -8.70
C ARG A 186 -28.23 -7.72 -8.21
N PHE A 187 -27.51 -8.03 -7.13
CA PHE A 187 -27.37 -9.35 -6.54
C PHE A 187 -27.73 -9.32 -5.06
N PRO A 188 -29.02 -9.36 -4.71
CA PRO A 188 -29.46 -9.16 -3.32
C PRO A 188 -28.92 -10.18 -2.30
N ARG A 189 -28.42 -11.34 -2.78
CA ARG A 189 -27.82 -12.37 -1.93
C ARG A 189 -26.29 -12.36 -1.91
N ILE A 190 -25.68 -11.31 -2.49
CA ILE A 190 -24.22 -11.19 -2.48
C ILE A 190 -23.67 -11.17 -1.05
N VAL A 191 -22.62 -11.94 -0.81
CA VAL A 191 -21.91 -11.95 0.47
C VAL A 191 -20.62 -11.15 0.37
N GLY A 192 -20.18 -10.57 1.45
CA GLY A 192 -18.92 -9.83 1.53
C GLY A 192 -17.96 -10.46 2.53
N PRO A 193 -16.77 -9.87 2.66
CA PRO A 193 -15.79 -10.29 3.66
C PRO A 193 -16.33 -10.10 5.07
N SER A 194 -15.85 -10.93 6.00
CA SER A 194 -16.24 -10.86 7.41
C SER A 194 -15.79 -9.58 8.13
N ARG A 195 -14.75 -8.95 7.61
CA ARG A 195 -14.21 -7.64 7.98
C ARG A 195 -13.83 -6.93 6.71
N ASP A 196 -13.90 -5.61 6.71
CA ASP A 196 -13.52 -4.81 5.54
C ASP A 196 -12.14 -5.21 5.01
N ASP A 197 -12.00 -5.28 3.68
CA ASP A 197 -10.73 -5.54 3.02
C ASP A 197 -9.91 -4.27 2.89
N ILE A 198 -10.54 -3.09 2.75
CA ILE A 198 -9.82 -1.82 2.79
C ILE A 198 -9.11 -1.72 4.13
N CYS A 199 -7.78 -1.68 4.09
CA CYS A 199 -6.97 -1.79 5.28
C CYS A 199 -7.13 -0.57 6.21
N TYR A 200 -6.90 -0.77 7.52
CA TYR A 200 -7.00 0.29 8.53
C TYR A 200 -6.18 1.52 8.17
N ALA A 201 -4.96 1.31 7.64
CA ALA A 201 -4.07 2.41 7.27
C ALA A 201 -4.64 3.26 6.14
N THR A 202 -5.29 2.65 5.15
CA THR A 202 -6.00 3.34 4.07
C THR A 202 -7.19 4.13 4.62
N GLN A 203 -8.02 3.50 5.44
CA GLN A 203 -9.20 4.15 6.04
C GLN A 203 -8.80 5.35 6.90
N ASN A 204 -7.81 5.18 7.78
CA ASN A 204 -7.34 6.23 8.69
C ASN A 204 -6.76 7.43 7.95
N ARG A 205 -5.93 7.18 6.91
CA ARG A 205 -5.34 8.27 6.11
C ARG A 205 -6.40 9.01 5.31
N GLN A 206 -7.40 8.33 4.76
CA GLN A 206 -8.52 8.99 4.09
C GLN A 206 -9.34 9.84 5.07
N ALA A 207 -9.59 9.34 6.29
CA ALA A 207 -10.26 10.11 7.34
C ALA A 207 -9.45 11.37 7.71
N ALA A 208 -8.12 11.25 7.83
CA ALA A 208 -7.24 12.37 8.10
C ALA A 208 -7.24 13.40 6.97
N VAL A 209 -7.23 12.96 5.71
CA VAL A 209 -7.36 13.85 4.53
C VAL A 209 -8.69 14.59 4.54
N LYS A 210 -9.81 13.90 4.75
CA LYS A 210 -11.14 14.53 4.85
C LYS A 210 -11.20 15.58 5.94
N ARG A 211 -10.57 15.30 7.08
CA ARG A 211 -10.49 16.26 8.20
C ARG A 211 -9.62 17.48 7.84
N LEU A 212 -8.46 17.29 7.22
CA LEU A 212 -7.59 18.39 6.82
C LEU A 212 -8.20 19.23 5.70
N ALA A 213 -8.84 18.62 4.74
CA ALA A 213 -9.39 19.26 3.55
C ALA A 213 -10.30 20.47 3.89
N SER A 214 -11.04 20.41 5.02
CA SER A 214 -11.86 21.53 5.47
C SER A 214 -11.09 22.72 6.04
N ASP A 215 -9.81 22.54 6.41
CA ASP A 215 -9.04 23.50 7.16
C ASP A 215 -7.91 24.17 6.32
N VAL A 216 -7.67 23.71 5.10
CA VAL A 216 -6.57 24.17 4.25
C VAL A 216 -7.02 24.55 2.83
N GLU A 217 -6.31 25.44 2.18
CA GLU A 217 -6.56 25.82 0.79
C GLU A 217 -5.86 24.88 -0.21
N VAL A 218 -4.76 24.25 0.22
CA VAL A 218 -3.97 23.32 -0.59
C VAL A 218 -3.54 22.16 0.27
N LEU A 219 -3.62 20.94 -0.26
CA LEU A 219 -3.10 19.73 0.37
C LEU A 219 -2.01 19.12 -0.51
N LEU A 220 -0.83 18.94 0.05
CA LEU A 220 0.27 18.21 -0.57
C LEU A 220 0.28 16.77 -0.03
N ILE A 221 0.21 15.81 -0.92
CA ILE A 221 0.28 14.38 -0.60
C ILE A 221 1.64 13.86 -1.08
N ILE A 222 2.49 13.42 -0.15
CA ILE A 222 3.79 12.86 -0.50
C ILE A 222 3.64 11.37 -0.74
N GLY A 223 4.00 10.91 -1.93
CA GLY A 223 3.90 9.51 -2.32
C GLY A 223 4.30 9.27 -3.77
N ALA A 224 4.50 8.03 -4.14
CA ALA A 224 4.85 7.65 -5.51
C ALA A 224 3.61 7.65 -6.42
N ALA A 225 3.80 7.99 -7.70
CA ALA A 225 2.72 8.02 -8.69
C ALA A 225 2.07 6.65 -8.93
N ASN A 226 2.81 5.55 -8.73
CA ASN A 226 2.29 4.18 -8.81
C ASN A 226 1.71 3.67 -7.48
N SER A 227 1.68 4.49 -6.42
CA SER A 227 1.05 4.11 -5.16
C SER A 227 -0.46 4.35 -5.20
N SER A 228 -1.25 3.28 -5.25
CA SER A 228 -2.71 3.34 -5.21
C SER A 228 -3.20 4.14 -3.99
N ASN A 229 -2.66 3.87 -2.79
CA ASN A 229 -3.04 4.61 -1.60
C ASN A 229 -2.78 6.12 -1.72
N ALA A 230 -1.61 6.55 -2.23
CA ALA A 230 -1.28 7.96 -2.35
C ALA A 230 -2.19 8.69 -3.36
N ASN A 231 -2.47 8.07 -4.51
CA ASN A 231 -3.40 8.62 -5.49
C ASN A 231 -4.80 8.80 -4.91
N ARG A 232 -5.30 7.79 -4.14
CA ARG A 232 -6.61 7.87 -3.48
C ARG A 232 -6.71 9.04 -2.50
N LEU A 233 -5.63 9.38 -1.79
CA LEU A 233 -5.63 10.55 -0.90
C LEU A 233 -5.81 11.86 -1.67
N VAL A 234 -5.21 11.98 -2.86
CA VAL A 234 -5.42 13.14 -3.75
C VAL A 234 -6.88 13.25 -4.17
N GLU A 235 -7.46 12.16 -4.65
CA GLU A 235 -8.85 12.12 -5.10
C GLU A 235 -9.82 12.46 -3.95
N VAL A 236 -9.63 11.87 -2.77
CA VAL A 236 -10.45 12.16 -1.58
C VAL A 236 -10.39 13.65 -1.20
N ALA A 237 -9.20 14.26 -1.27
CA ALA A 237 -9.05 15.69 -1.00
C ALA A 237 -9.76 16.55 -2.05
N GLN A 238 -9.63 16.19 -3.34
CA GLN A 238 -10.29 16.91 -4.45
C GLN A 238 -11.81 16.78 -4.39
N MET A 239 -12.34 15.60 -4.05
CA MET A 239 -13.78 15.38 -3.82
C MET A 239 -14.30 16.20 -2.65
N ALA A 240 -13.47 16.45 -1.64
CA ALA A 240 -13.79 17.36 -0.53
C ALA A 240 -13.69 18.85 -0.91
N GLY A 241 -13.35 19.18 -2.18
CA GLY A 241 -13.29 20.54 -2.69
C GLY A 241 -11.95 21.25 -2.46
N THR A 242 -10.90 20.57 -2.01
CA THR A 242 -9.58 21.13 -1.73
C THR A 242 -8.63 20.89 -2.89
N ARG A 243 -7.83 21.90 -3.26
CA ARG A 243 -6.75 21.70 -4.24
C ARG A 243 -5.72 20.74 -3.66
N ALA A 244 -5.50 19.62 -4.33
CA ALA A 244 -4.62 18.57 -3.84
C ALA A 244 -3.65 18.10 -4.92
N TYR A 245 -2.39 17.89 -4.56
CA TYR A 245 -1.32 17.52 -5.47
C TYR A 245 -0.48 16.39 -4.88
N LEU A 246 -0.19 15.41 -5.74
CA LEU A 246 0.77 14.34 -5.43
C LEU A 246 2.18 14.83 -5.74
N ILE A 247 3.10 14.61 -4.82
CA ILE A 247 4.52 14.91 -4.97
C ILE A 247 5.35 13.70 -4.52
N ASN A 248 6.44 13.39 -5.22
CA ASN A 248 7.39 12.42 -4.73
C ASN A 248 8.28 13.01 -3.63
N ASP A 249 8.68 14.27 -3.82
CA ASP A 249 9.46 15.04 -2.87
C ASP A 249 9.29 16.55 -3.10
N VAL A 250 9.99 17.35 -2.31
CA VAL A 250 9.92 18.81 -2.32
C VAL A 250 10.18 19.45 -3.71
N ARG A 251 10.93 18.80 -4.58
CA ARG A 251 11.31 19.31 -5.91
C ARG A 251 10.13 19.33 -6.89
N ASP A 252 9.09 18.58 -6.60
CA ASP A 252 7.87 18.53 -7.41
C ASP A 252 6.91 19.68 -7.10
N ILE A 253 7.13 20.43 -6.00
CA ILE A 253 6.25 21.54 -5.60
C ILE A 253 6.37 22.69 -6.59
N ARG A 254 5.25 23.06 -7.17
CA ARG A 254 5.17 24.21 -8.08
C ARG A 254 4.67 25.44 -7.33
N PRO A 255 5.36 26.59 -7.41
CA PRO A 255 4.96 27.81 -6.71
C PRO A 255 3.53 28.25 -7.00
N GLU A 256 3.04 28.02 -8.23
CA GLU A 256 1.67 28.34 -8.64
C GLU A 256 0.60 27.56 -7.87
N TRP A 257 0.91 26.35 -7.37
CA TRP A 257 -0.01 25.57 -6.55
C TRP A 257 -0.28 26.22 -5.21
N LEU A 258 0.71 26.93 -4.67
CA LEU A 258 0.67 27.58 -3.36
C LEU A 258 0.16 29.02 -3.46
N ALA A 259 -0.09 29.53 -4.67
CA ALA A 259 -0.56 30.89 -4.86
C ALA A 259 -1.89 31.12 -4.12
N GLY A 260 -1.91 32.11 -3.24
CA GLY A 260 -3.07 32.49 -2.43
C GLY A 260 -3.39 31.55 -1.27
N ALA A 261 -2.54 30.55 -0.99
CA ALA A 261 -2.74 29.67 0.14
C ALA A 261 -2.13 30.28 1.43
N HIS A 262 -2.95 30.41 2.46
CA HIS A 262 -2.53 30.78 3.81
C HIS A 262 -2.22 29.56 4.67
N ARG A 263 -3.02 28.51 4.50
CA ARG A 263 -2.86 27.22 5.20
C ARG A 263 -2.63 26.12 4.18
N VAL A 264 -1.54 25.39 4.37
CA VAL A 264 -1.16 24.25 3.54
C VAL A 264 -1.20 22.99 4.39
N GLY A 265 -1.93 22.00 3.93
CA GLY A 265 -1.92 20.67 4.53
C GLY A 265 -0.80 19.81 3.93
N VAL A 266 -0.20 18.97 4.73
CA VAL A 266 0.76 17.96 4.30
C VAL A 266 0.35 16.62 4.87
N THR A 267 0.24 15.62 3.99
CA THR A 267 0.01 14.22 4.36
C THR A 267 0.84 13.30 3.48
N VAL A 268 0.83 12.01 3.77
CA VAL A 268 1.66 11.04 3.07
C VAL A 268 0.93 9.75 2.77
N GLY A 269 1.35 9.07 1.70
CA GLY A 269 0.98 7.68 1.47
C GLY A 269 1.56 6.75 2.54
N ALA A 270 0.93 5.57 2.72
CA ALA A 270 1.31 4.59 3.74
C ALA A 270 2.72 3.97 3.56
N SER A 271 3.35 4.20 2.42
CA SER A 271 4.72 3.75 2.10
C SER A 271 5.75 4.89 2.08
N THR A 272 5.43 6.07 2.62
CA THR A 272 6.28 7.25 2.57
C THR A 272 6.99 7.46 3.90
N PRO A 273 8.34 7.59 3.93
CA PRO A 273 9.09 7.79 5.15
C PRO A 273 8.94 9.24 5.68
N GLU A 274 9.07 9.41 7.00
CA GLU A 274 8.89 10.69 7.70
C GLU A 274 9.95 11.73 7.29
N VAL A 275 11.12 11.30 6.82
CA VAL A 275 12.17 12.22 6.32
C VAL A 275 11.69 13.09 5.16
N LEU A 276 10.84 12.55 4.27
CA LEU A 276 10.27 13.34 3.16
C LEU A 276 9.25 14.38 3.65
N VAL A 277 8.54 14.08 4.75
CA VAL A 277 7.65 15.05 5.40
C VAL A 277 8.47 16.20 5.97
N SER A 278 9.51 15.88 6.75
CA SER A 278 10.41 16.86 7.37
C SER A 278 11.03 17.77 6.32
N GLN A 279 11.55 17.23 5.22
CA GLN A 279 12.11 17.99 4.10
C GLN A 279 11.06 18.92 3.45
N THR A 280 9.83 18.44 3.29
CA THR A 280 8.74 19.23 2.69
C THR A 280 8.32 20.36 3.62
N VAL A 281 8.19 20.10 4.91
CA VAL A 281 7.87 21.12 5.91
C VAL A 281 8.97 22.17 5.97
N GLU A 282 10.24 21.75 6.03
CA GLU A 282 11.39 22.67 6.07
C GLU A 282 11.42 23.59 4.83
N ALA A 283 11.14 23.07 3.66
CA ALA A 283 11.11 23.86 2.43
C ALA A 283 9.93 24.84 2.37
N LEU A 284 8.78 24.49 2.95
CA LEU A 284 7.60 25.35 3.01
C LEU A 284 7.68 26.35 4.17
N ALA A 285 8.33 25.98 5.27
CA ALA A 285 8.43 26.77 6.48
C ALA A 285 9.44 27.91 6.30
N GLY A 286 8.95 29.06 5.81
CA GLY A 286 9.67 30.32 5.95
C GLY A 286 9.72 30.79 7.43
N ARG A 287 10.40 31.91 7.71
CA ARG A 287 10.41 32.48 9.05
C ARG A 287 8.99 32.88 9.50
N GLY A 288 8.55 32.31 10.62
CA GLY A 288 7.27 32.62 11.24
C GLY A 288 6.07 31.74 10.79
N VAL A 289 6.29 30.69 10.00
CA VAL A 289 5.24 29.73 9.67
C VAL A 289 4.99 28.83 10.87
N ALA A 290 3.74 28.73 11.30
CA ALA A 290 3.32 27.79 12.35
C ALA A 290 3.16 26.37 11.75
N VAL A 291 3.66 25.38 12.47
CA VAL A 291 3.45 23.95 12.09
C VAL A 291 2.63 23.29 13.18
N ARG A 292 1.50 22.70 12.81
CA ARG A 292 0.58 22.04 13.75
C ARG A 292 0.20 20.66 13.25
N GLU A 293 0.20 19.69 14.15
CA GLU A 293 -0.31 18.35 13.88
C GLU A 293 -1.82 18.26 14.11
N VAL A 294 -2.50 17.50 13.22
CA VAL A 294 -3.93 17.19 13.32
C VAL A 294 -4.06 15.68 13.37
N HIS A 295 -4.23 15.15 14.58
CA HIS A 295 -4.44 13.75 14.80
C HIS A 295 -5.93 13.39 14.70
N VAL A 296 -6.24 12.31 13.96
CA VAL A 296 -7.60 11.79 13.80
C VAL A 296 -7.77 10.47 14.55
N VAL A 297 -6.75 9.63 14.52
CA VAL A 297 -6.74 8.31 15.17
C VAL A 297 -5.29 7.90 15.46
N GLU A 298 -5.10 7.13 16.51
CA GLU A 298 -3.81 6.49 16.82
C GLU A 298 -3.74 5.11 16.17
N GLU A 299 -2.57 4.76 15.61
CA GLU A 299 -2.30 3.44 15.05
C GLU A 299 -1.33 2.69 15.97
N ASP A 300 -1.78 1.61 16.57
CA ASP A 300 -0.94 0.68 17.36
C ASP A 300 -1.08 -0.73 16.77
N VAL A 301 -0.66 -0.89 15.53
CA VAL A 301 -0.68 -2.16 14.81
C VAL A 301 0.75 -2.58 14.53
N ARG A 302 1.06 -3.84 14.85
CA ARG A 302 2.35 -4.47 14.51
C ARG A 302 2.12 -5.85 13.95
N PHE A 303 2.89 -6.22 12.94
CA PHE A 303 2.85 -7.56 12.35
C PHE A 303 4.12 -8.34 12.68
N ALA A 304 3.96 -9.64 12.93
CA ALA A 304 5.08 -10.55 13.14
C ALA A 304 5.90 -10.70 11.85
N LEU A 305 7.19 -10.94 11.99
CA LEU A 305 8.07 -11.34 10.90
C LEU A 305 7.73 -12.76 10.42
N PRO A 306 8.06 -13.10 9.18
CA PRO A 306 7.86 -14.46 8.67
C PRO A 306 8.87 -15.42 9.29
N GLN A 307 8.44 -16.68 9.53
CA GLN A 307 9.26 -17.71 10.18
C GLN A 307 10.51 -18.07 9.38
N GLU A 308 10.49 -17.92 8.07
CA GLU A 308 11.60 -18.16 7.15
C GLU A 308 12.87 -17.40 7.56
N LEU A 309 12.72 -16.20 8.11
CA LEU A 309 13.87 -15.42 8.61
C LEU A 309 14.52 -16.07 9.82
N ASP A 310 13.71 -16.57 10.78
CA ASP A 310 14.20 -17.28 11.97
C ASP A 310 14.89 -18.59 11.58
N GLU A 311 14.32 -19.31 10.62
CA GLU A 311 14.89 -20.57 10.08
C GLU A 311 16.26 -20.30 9.42
N ILE A 312 16.36 -19.30 8.53
CA ILE A 312 17.62 -18.94 7.86
C ILE A 312 18.68 -18.50 8.88
N ALA A 313 18.30 -17.65 9.83
CA ALA A 313 19.20 -17.19 10.88
C ALA A 313 19.71 -18.36 11.75
N GLY A 314 18.81 -19.29 12.12
CA GLY A 314 19.12 -20.49 12.87
C GLY A 314 20.07 -21.45 12.13
N GLU A 315 19.83 -21.73 10.86
CA GLU A 315 20.71 -22.56 10.00
C GLU A 315 22.13 -22.00 9.92
N ARG A 316 22.28 -20.68 9.99
CA ARG A 316 23.55 -19.99 9.89
C ARG A 316 24.22 -19.69 11.24
N GLY A 317 23.51 -19.93 12.33
CA GLY A 317 23.97 -19.59 13.68
C GLY A 317 24.16 -18.08 13.90
N VAL A 318 23.42 -17.24 13.16
CA VAL A 318 23.46 -15.78 13.27
C VAL A 318 22.21 -15.29 13.98
N PRO A 319 22.32 -14.49 15.06
CA PRO A 319 21.14 -13.94 15.70
C PRO A 319 20.46 -12.90 14.79
N LEU A 320 19.12 -12.89 14.75
CA LEU A 320 18.39 -11.81 14.10
C LEU A 320 18.59 -10.50 14.87
N PRO A 321 18.95 -9.39 14.20
CA PRO A 321 18.99 -8.08 14.81
C PRO A 321 17.62 -7.67 15.35
N SER A 322 17.58 -6.85 16.41
CA SER A 322 16.30 -6.30 16.88
C SER A 322 15.75 -5.27 15.89
N ARG A 323 14.43 -5.29 15.65
CA ARG A 323 13.75 -4.31 14.77
C ARG A 323 14.02 -2.85 15.17
N THR A 324 14.16 -2.58 16.48
CA THR A 324 14.43 -1.24 16.99
C THR A 324 15.79 -0.68 16.55
N ALA A 325 16.77 -1.55 16.25
CA ALA A 325 18.09 -1.14 15.80
C ALA A 325 18.11 -0.72 14.32
N MET A 326 17.09 -1.10 13.53
CA MET A 326 17.06 -0.93 12.08
C MET A 326 16.41 0.38 11.62
N HIS A 327 15.42 0.88 12.36
CA HIS A 327 14.68 2.09 11.98
C HIS A 327 15.46 3.40 12.03
N GLN A 328 16.74 3.38 12.44
CA GLN A 328 17.58 4.58 12.52
C GLN A 328 18.23 4.99 11.17
N SER A 329 18.01 4.24 10.10
CA SER A 329 18.75 4.38 8.83
C SER A 329 17.88 4.62 7.58
N LEU A 330 16.58 4.84 7.71
CA LEU A 330 15.62 5.28 6.67
C LEU A 330 14.99 6.66 7.06
#